data_d01a3655382ef2a65fb57d61577f24bb
#
_entry.id   d01a3655382ef2a65fb57d61577f24bb
#
_cell.length_a   1.000
_cell.length_b   1.000
_cell.length_c   1.000
_cell.angle_alpha   90.00
_cell.angle_beta   90.00
_cell.angle_gamma   90.00
#
_symmetry.space_group_name_H-M   'P 1'
#
loop_
_entity.id
_entity.type
_entity.pdbx_description
1 polymer ?
#
loop_
_entity_poly.entity_id
_entity_poly.type
_entity_poly.pdbx_seq_one_letter_code
_entity_poly.pdbx_strand_id
1 'polypeptide(L)'
;MFQKFRGKNRTKMISIQKKTDVPGDSTQDAPEDSSHDNADSMDAGSIVRRTFTLGVAAAGLIGFYMGISSCGNKVLNMFGFEVSEAPASTHIPQETPEGYDPNLVAAAYLEQKVTVYTSDSQYIQEAAKAFEKLFDITVDYQVVPVDEMEPYLKADSNDGKDLNPSPTDHPIDSWFFVDAEHLNQAGAQNLLASYDAKNAKNLLKPLFATDSKLWYGIATDPLVIAINEERLDAMGLAHPHDWNDLLSTYLRDQIVLPEYEKTCDGNSFAVTMMGNLGVDQGIAFLEELSTHASKTFDDTHDMMTYLGFGHALATVCQASEAFYTLGHDDFDNVVPLLPLTPTHFTTYGVAISSQAKHPNAARLWVEFCLSAGFAGKMDTTSSFAMPTVSGVKAPWYMDRVHLNGAVSALREAPQALDDAGEPLLPSEAGKRAKEGQ
;
A
#
# COMPACT_ATOMS: atom_id res chain seq x y z
N MET A 1 -6.71 -25.10 45.72
CA MET A 1 -8.12 -24.84 46.13
C MET A 1 -8.87 -24.42 44.87
N PHE A 2 -9.63 -25.35 44.30
CA PHE A 2 -10.32 -25.20 43.04
C PHE A 2 -11.59 -24.39 43.17
N GLN A 3 -11.88 -23.46 42.25
CA GLN A 3 -13.26 -23.17 41.89
C GLN A 3 -13.40 -22.84 40.41
N LYS A 4 -14.20 -23.71 39.77
CA LYS A 4 -14.73 -23.62 38.42
C LYS A 4 -15.64 -22.41 38.24
N PHE A 5 -15.55 -21.75 37.09
CA PHE A 5 -16.72 -21.12 36.49
C PHE A 5 -16.86 -21.55 35.01
N ARG A 6 -17.88 -22.35 34.80
CA ARG A 6 -18.43 -22.67 33.46
C ARG A 6 -19.51 -21.62 33.14
N GLY A 7 -19.37 -20.90 32.06
CA GLY A 7 -20.42 -20.10 31.47
C GLY A 7 -20.64 -20.55 30.01
N LYS A 8 -21.78 -21.22 29.77
CA LYS A 8 -22.27 -21.60 28.44
C LYS A 8 -22.79 -20.34 27.74
N ASN A 9 -22.36 -20.06 26.53
CA ASN A 9 -23.17 -19.29 25.60
C ASN A 9 -23.28 -20.04 24.28
N ARG A 10 -24.53 -20.33 23.94
CA ARG A 10 -24.96 -21.00 22.73
C ARG A 10 -24.97 -20.03 21.56
N THR A 11 -24.22 -20.33 20.53
CA THR A 11 -24.29 -19.68 19.22
C THR A 11 -25.55 -20.14 18.50
N LYS A 12 -26.43 -19.22 18.15
CA LYS A 12 -27.57 -19.44 17.25
C LYS A 12 -27.07 -19.31 15.80
N MET A 13 -27.06 -20.41 15.09
CA MET A 13 -27.01 -20.42 13.62
C MET A 13 -28.33 -19.89 13.06
N ILE A 14 -28.24 -18.90 12.18
CA ILE A 14 -29.34 -18.47 11.33
C ILE A 14 -29.05 -19.01 9.93
N SER A 15 -29.87 -19.98 9.52
CA SER A 15 -29.88 -20.50 8.16
C SER A 15 -30.73 -19.59 7.28
N ILE A 16 -30.15 -19.08 6.20
CA ILE A 16 -30.89 -18.37 5.14
C ILE A 16 -31.20 -19.38 4.03
N GLN A 17 -32.48 -19.69 3.85
CA GLN A 17 -32.97 -20.47 2.74
C GLN A 17 -33.05 -19.61 1.48
N LYS A 18 -32.50 -20.14 0.40
CA LYS A 18 -32.73 -19.69 -0.98
C LYS A 18 -34.13 -20.03 -1.41
N LYS A 19 -34.88 -19.04 -1.88
CA LYS A 19 -36.14 -19.26 -2.60
C LYS A 19 -35.91 -18.95 -4.08
N THR A 20 -35.94 -19.99 -4.87
CA THR A 20 -36.06 -19.96 -6.34
C THR A 20 -37.53 -20.00 -6.69
N ASP A 21 -38.02 -19.07 -7.50
CA ASP A 21 -39.23 -19.25 -8.29
C ASP A 21 -39.10 -18.46 -9.59
N VAL A 22 -39.13 -19.16 -10.71
CA VAL A 22 -39.49 -18.76 -12.05
C VAL A 22 -40.77 -19.52 -12.35
N PRO A 23 -41.84 -19.02 -13.01
CA PRO A 23 -41.84 -18.92 -14.47
C PRO A 23 -42.79 -17.86 -15.08
N GLY A 24 -42.70 -17.71 -16.42
CA GLY A 24 -43.84 -17.37 -17.24
C GLY A 24 -43.67 -16.26 -18.26
N ASP A 25 -43.26 -16.60 -19.38
CA ASP A 25 -43.66 -16.41 -20.76
C ASP A 25 -44.92 -15.57 -21.04
N SER A 26 -44.84 -14.57 -21.96
CA SER A 26 -45.77 -14.31 -23.06
C SER A 26 -45.38 -13.10 -23.92
N THR A 27 -44.93 -13.36 -25.06
CA THR A 27 -45.14 -12.83 -26.46
C THR A 27 -46.08 -11.64 -26.68
N GLN A 28 -45.74 -10.94 -27.79
CA GLN A 28 -46.51 -10.09 -28.73
C GLN A 28 -46.38 -8.59 -28.47
N ASP A 29 -46.20 -7.71 -29.42
CA ASP A 29 -46.14 -7.63 -30.89
C ASP A 29 -45.53 -6.25 -31.25
N ALA A 30 -44.81 -6.18 -32.36
CA ALA A 30 -44.47 -4.93 -33.05
C ALA A 30 -45.69 -4.46 -33.88
N PRO A 31 -45.75 -3.15 -34.21
CA PRO A 31 -45.66 -2.88 -35.65
C PRO A 31 -44.74 -1.69 -36.01
N GLU A 32 -44.23 -1.83 -37.22
CA GLU A 32 -43.60 -0.86 -38.08
C GLU A 32 -44.45 0.40 -38.30
N ASP A 33 -43.93 1.57 -38.55
CA ASP A 33 -43.74 2.20 -39.85
C ASP A 33 -43.49 3.72 -39.77
N SER A 34 -42.81 4.15 -40.81
CA SER A 34 -42.79 5.44 -41.52
C SER A 34 -41.77 6.51 -41.11
N SER A 35 -40.79 6.53 -42.01
CA SER A 35 -40.08 7.68 -42.62
C SER A 35 -40.69 9.06 -42.41
N HIS A 36 -39.85 10.05 -42.05
CA HIS A 36 -39.77 11.30 -42.82
C HIS A 36 -38.47 12.06 -42.50
N ASP A 37 -37.74 12.35 -43.57
CA ASP A 37 -36.68 13.33 -43.68
C ASP A 37 -37.09 14.69 -43.09
N ASN A 38 -36.26 15.27 -42.24
CA ASN A 38 -36.12 16.69 -42.12
C ASN A 38 -34.70 17.05 -41.77
N ALA A 39 -33.98 17.53 -42.78
CA ALA A 39 -32.75 18.27 -42.62
C ALA A 39 -33.09 19.62 -41.97
N ASP A 40 -32.87 19.72 -40.64
CA ASP A 40 -32.93 20.99 -39.96
C ASP A 40 -31.55 21.55 -39.68
N SER A 41 -31.40 22.76 -40.12
CA SER A 41 -30.28 23.65 -39.99
C SER A 41 -29.68 23.63 -38.58
N MET A 42 -28.41 23.28 -38.50
CA MET A 42 -27.64 23.45 -37.27
C MET A 42 -27.66 24.94 -36.89
N ASP A 43 -28.34 25.26 -35.81
CA ASP A 43 -28.37 26.58 -35.21
C ASP A 43 -26.95 26.97 -34.74
N ALA A 44 -26.42 28.05 -35.34
CA ALA A 44 -25.13 28.64 -35.02
C ALA A 44 -24.98 28.95 -33.50
N GLY A 45 -26.11 29.10 -32.78
CA GLY A 45 -26.13 29.30 -31.34
C GLY A 45 -25.65 28.12 -30.52
N SER A 46 -25.84 26.88 -31.00
CA SER A 46 -25.44 25.69 -30.27
C SER A 46 -23.92 25.44 -30.31
N ILE A 47 -23.27 25.84 -31.40
CA ILE A 47 -21.82 25.72 -31.57
C ILE A 47 -21.10 26.78 -30.70
N VAL A 48 -21.63 27.99 -30.65
CA VAL A 48 -21.09 29.07 -29.80
C VAL A 48 -21.23 28.71 -28.31
N ARG A 49 -22.35 28.08 -27.91
CA ARG A 49 -22.54 27.63 -26.51
C ARG A 49 -21.52 26.58 -26.10
N ARG A 50 -21.22 25.57 -26.96
CA ARG A 50 -20.23 24.52 -26.66
C ARG A 50 -18.80 25.08 -26.63
N THR A 51 -18.44 25.96 -27.53
CA THR A 51 -17.10 26.56 -27.59
C THR A 51 -16.84 27.52 -26.44
N PHE A 52 -17.86 28.27 -26.00
CA PHE A 52 -17.72 29.21 -24.88
C PHE A 52 -17.61 28.51 -23.53
N THR A 53 -18.33 27.39 -23.31
CA THR A 53 -18.23 26.58 -22.09
C THR A 53 -16.86 25.93 -21.95
N LEU A 54 -16.25 25.48 -23.07
CA LEU A 54 -14.89 24.93 -23.12
C LEU A 54 -13.80 26.00 -23.00
N GLY A 55 -14.02 27.20 -23.58
CA GLY A 55 -13.06 28.30 -23.54
C GLY A 55 -12.93 28.98 -22.18
N VAL A 56 -14.00 29.04 -21.40
CA VAL A 56 -14.00 29.63 -20.05
C VAL A 56 -13.41 28.66 -19.03
N ALA A 57 -13.52 27.34 -19.26
CA ALA A 57 -12.92 26.33 -18.38
C ALA A 57 -11.40 26.24 -18.49
N ALA A 58 -10.78 26.69 -19.60
CA ALA A 58 -9.35 26.54 -19.84
C ALA A 58 -8.48 27.79 -19.56
N ALA A 59 -9.08 28.97 -19.39
CA ALA A 59 -8.33 30.22 -19.25
C ALA A 59 -8.68 30.97 -17.97
N GLY A 60 -8.17 30.53 -16.82
CA GLY A 60 -8.06 31.42 -15.68
C GLY A 60 -9.24 31.43 -14.70
N LEU A 61 -9.66 30.29 -14.22
CA LEU A 61 -10.75 30.15 -13.26
C LEU A 61 -10.46 30.69 -11.84
N ILE A 62 -9.25 31.04 -11.51
CA ILE A 62 -8.92 31.52 -10.15
C ILE A 62 -9.17 33.01 -9.97
N GLY A 63 -9.13 33.81 -11.05
CA GLY A 63 -9.38 35.26 -10.98
C GLY A 63 -10.84 35.69 -11.11
N PHE A 64 -11.68 34.84 -11.66
CA PHE A 64 -13.06 35.22 -12.00
C PHE A 64 -14.10 34.86 -10.93
N TYR A 65 -13.75 33.91 -10.06
CA TYR A 65 -14.68 33.37 -9.06
C TYR A 65 -14.90 34.28 -7.83
N MET A 66 -13.99 35.22 -7.58
CA MET A 66 -14.11 36.14 -6.43
C MET A 66 -14.85 37.44 -6.74
N GLY A 67 -15.29 37.69 -7.98
CA GLY A 67 -15.82 38.98 -8.40
C GLY A 67 -17.25 38.99 -8.94
N ILE A 68 -17.95 37.87 -9.11
CA ILE A 68 -19.31 37.87 -9.60
C ILE A 68 -20.30 37.90 -8.43
N SER A 69 -20.40 39.04 -7.82
CA SER A 69 -21.59 39.41 -7.07
C SER A 69 -22.81 39.48 -8.01
N SER A 70 -24.01 39.43 -7.46
CA SER A 70 -25.35 39.46 -8.08
C SER A 70 -25.52 40.33 -9.34
N CYS A 71 -24.55 41.13 -9.73
CA CYS A 71 -24.59 42.01 -10.89
C CYS A 71 -24.18 41.33 -12.21
N GLY A 72 -23.29 40.32 -12.18
CA GLY A 72 -22.80 39.61 -13.37
C GLY A 72 -23.90 38.77 -14.03
N ASN A 73 -24.76 38.14 -13.25
CA ASN A 73 -25.84 37.29 -13.75
C ASN A 73 -26.91 38.11 -14.49
N LYS A 74 -27.14 39.39 -14.11
CA LYS A 74 -28.06 40.26 -14.81
C LYS A 74 -27.57 40.68 -16.19
N VAL A 75 -26.28 40.83 -16.37
CA VAL A 75 -25.68 41.20 -17.65
C VAL A 75 -25.74 40.03 -18.63
N LEU A 76 -25.46 38.81 -18.18
CA LEU A 76 -25.54 37.60 -19.02
C LEU A 76 -26.95 37.27 -19.47
N ASN A 77 -27.95 37.44 -18.59
CA ASN A 77 -29.37 37.29 -18.95
C ASN A 77 -29.86 38.34 -19.97
N MET A 78 -29.25 39.52 -19.99
CA MET A 78 -29.57 40.56 -20.96
C MET A 78 -29.10 40.22 -22.39
N PHE A 79 -28.16 39.30 -22.52
CA PHE A 79 -27.67 38.78 -23.79
C PHE A 79 -28.30 37.43 -24.18
N GLY A 80 -29.34 36.96 -23.48
CA GLY A 80 -30.08 35.74 -23.80
C GLY A 80 -29.34 34.44 -23.46
N PHE A 81 -28.34 34.50 -22.60
CA PHE A 81 -27.70 33.31 -22.03
C PHE A 81 -28.46 32.89 -20.78
N GLU A 82 -29.18 31.78 -20.84
CA GLU A 82 -29.65 31.13 -19.61
C GLU A 82 -28.42 30.62 -18.83
N VAL A 83 -28.17 31.25 -17.69
CA VAL A 83 -27.22 30.70 -16.71
C VAL A 83 -27.92 29.51 -16.10
N SER A 84 -27.58 28.31 -16.57
CA SER A 84 -27.90 27.10 -15.82
C SER A 84 -27.33 27.29 -14.40
N GLU A 85 -28.21 27.23 -13.40
CA GLU A 85 -27.74 27.21 -12.01
C GLU A 85 -26.67 26.15 -11.90
N ALA A 86 -25.46 26.54 -11.48
CA ALA A 86 -24.43 25.59 -11.11
C ALA A 86 -25.02 24.60 -10.10
N PRO A 87 -24.69 23.30 -10.18
CA PRO A 87 -25.18 22.35 -9.20
C PRO A 87 -24.92 22.90 -7.80
N ALA A 88 -25.96 22.87 -6.97
CA ALA A 88 -26.02 23.50 -5.66
C ALA A 88 -24.79 23.09 -4.84
N SER A 89 -24.14 24.12 -4.27
CA SER A 89 -22.99 24.05 -3.36
C SER A 89 -21.71 23.38 -3.88
N THR A 90 -20.90 24.11 -4.64
CA THR A 90 -19.44 23.99 -4.53
C THR A 90 -19.06 24.59 -3.17
N HIS A 91 -19.22 23.82 -2.13
CA HIS A 91 -18.68 24.16 -0.82
C HIS A 91 -17.17 23.85 -0.89
N ILE A 92 -16.38 24.79 -1.40
CA ILE A 92 -14.92 24.73 -1.25
C ILE A 92 -14.69 24.69 0.26
N PRO A 93 -13.94 23.72 0.80
CA PRO A 93 -13.67 23.66 2.22
C PRO A 93 -13.23 25.04 2.70
N GLN A 94 -13.97 25.67 3.63
CA GLN A 94 -13.70 27.03 4.09
C GLN A 94 -12.36 27.14 4.79
N GLU A 95 -11.79 26.01 5.25
CA GLU A 95 -10.50 25.95 5.92
C GLU A 95 -9.67 24.79 5.33
N THR A 96 -8.50 25.15 4.83
CA THR A 96 -7.51 24.14 4.42
C THR A 96 -6.93 23.50 5.68
N PRO A 97 -6.90 22.17 5.77
CA PRO A 97 -6.26 21.49 6.90
C PRO A 97 -4.79 21.93 7.05
N GLU A 98 -4.33 22.05 8.30
CA GLU A 98 -2.95 22.44 8.59
C GLU A 98 -1.95 21.47 7.94
N GLY A 99 -0.90 22.02 7.36
CA GLY A 99 0.16 21.25 6.68
C GLY A 99 -0.04 21.01 5.20
N TYR A 100 -1.15 21.47 4.61
CA TYR A 100 -1.43 21.34 3.18
C TYR A 100 -1.45 22.66 2.44
N ASP A 101 -1.15 22.63 1.13
CA ASP A 101 -1.18 23.81 0.27
C ASP A 101 -2.64 24.14 -0.10
N PRO A 102 -3.14 25.35 0.24
CA PRO A 102 -4.52 25.73 -0.09
C PRO A 102 -4.85 25.66 -1.58
N ASN A 103 -3.88 25.98 -2.45
CA ASN A 103 -4.09 25.94 -3.89
C ASN A 103 -4.21 24.49 -4.40
N LEU A 104 -3.39 23.58 -3.85
CA LEU A 104 -3.49 22.16 -4.18
C LEU A 104 -4.81 21.57 -3.70
N VAL A 105 -5.22 21.87 -2.46
CA VAL A 105 -6.51 21.42 -1.91
C VAL A 105 -7.67 21.91 -2.77
N ALA A 106 -7.69 23.19 -3.15
CA ALA A 106 -8.73 23.75 -4.00
C ALA A 106 -8.75 23.11 -5.40
N ALA A 107 -7.59 22.90 -6.01
CA ALA A 107 -7.47 22.24 -7.32
C ALA A 107 -7.92 20.77 -7.28
N ALA A 108 -7.51 20.03 -6.26
CA ALA A 108 -7.91 18.64 -6.05
C ALA A 108 -9.43 18.53 -5.77
N TYR A 109 -9.98 19.45 -4.98
CA TYR A 109 -11.41 19.49 -4.72
C TYR A 109 -12.25 19.68 -5.99
N LEU A 110 -11.76 20.45 -6.97
CA LEU A 110 -12.43 20.59 -8.28
C LEU A 110 -12.44 19.29 -9.10
N GLU A 111 -11.50 18.38 -8.85
CA GLU A 111 -11.44 17.07 -9.50
C GLU A 111 -12.38 16.05 -8.83
N GLN A 112 -12.80 16.29 -7.59
CA GLN A 112 -13.81 15.56 -6.81
C GLN A 112 -13.49 14.10 -6.50
N LYS A 113 -12.45 13.54 -7.09
CA LYS A 113 -12.10 12.13 -6.87
C LYS A 113 -10.63 11.84 -7.16
N VAL A 114 -10.12 10.75 -6.57
CA VAL A 114 -8.86 10.11 -6.93
C VAL A 114 -9.08 8.61 -7.08
N THR A 115 -8.53 8.02 -8.15
CA THR A 115 -8.58 6.57 -8.38
C THR A 115 -7.25 5.95 -7.95
N VAL A 116 -7.30 5.06 -6.96
CA VAL A 116 -6.13 4.49 -6.31
C VAL A 116 -6.08 2.98 -6.50
N TYR A 117 -4.95 2.46 -6.98
CA TYR A 117 -4.70 1.03 -7.00
C TYR A 117 -3.69 0.66 -5.91
N THR A 118 -3.92 -0.47 -5.26
CA THR A 118 -3.17 -0.88 -4.06
C THR A 118 -3.03 -2.38 -3.99
N SER A 119 -1.97 -2.86 -3.33
CA SER A 119 -1.83 -4.27 -2.96
C SER A 119 -2.45 -4.59 -1.59
N ASP A 120 -2.74 -3.59 -0.77
CA ASP A 120 -3.23 -3.77 0.60
C ASP A 120 -4.69 -3.34 0.75
N SER A 121 -5.55 -4.28 1.18
CA SER A 121 -6.99 -4.04 1.34
C SER A 121 -7.36 -3.32 2.64
N GLN A 122 -6.49 -3.31 3.64
CA GLN A 122 -6.79 -2.77 4.96
C GLN A 122 -6.34 -1.33 5.11
N TYR A 123 -5.08 -1.05 4.78
CA TYR A 123 -4.56 0.31 4.83
C TYR A 123 -5.33 1.25 3.91
N ILE A 124 -5.70 0.78 2.71
CA ILE A 124 -6.46 1.63 1.78
C ILE A 124 -7.82 2.03 2.34
N GLN A 125 -8.53 1.14 3.03
CA GLN A 125 -9.83 1.45 3.60
C GLN A 125 -9.74 2.55 4.65
N GLU A 126 -8.77 2.47 5.56
CA GLU A 126 -8.58 3.48 6.60
C GLU A 126 -8.00 4.79 6.04
N ALA A 127 -7.09 4.70 5.07
CA ALA A 127 -6.54 5.86 4.38
C ALA A 127 -7.63 6.60 3.59
N ALA A 128 -8.46 5.87 2.82
CA ALA A 128 -9.56 6.44 2.04
C ALA A 128 -10.56 7.17 2.95
N LYS A 129 -11.06 6.51 4.00
CA LYS A 129 -11.98 7.14 4.97
C LYS A 129 -11.39 8.41 5.60
N ALA A 130 -10.10 8.39 5.94
CA ALA A 130 -9.44 9.53 6.55
C ALA A 130 -9.25 10.68 5.55
N PHE A 131 -8.89 10.39 4.31
CA PHE A 131 -8.72 11.36 3.23
C PHE A 131 -10.06 12.00 2.84
N GLU A 132 -11.09 11.19 2.60
CA GLU A 132 -12.45 11.66 2.27
C GLU A 132 -13.01 12.56 3.37
N LYS A 133 -12.83 12.15 4.63
CA LYS A 133 -13.27 12.97 5.78
C LYS A 133 -12.55 14.31 5.86
N LEU A 134 -11.26 14.34 5.46
CA LEU A 134 -10.42 15.54 5.60
C LEU A 134 -10.64 16.53 4.45
N PHE A 135 -10.87 16.03 3.23
CA PHE A 135 -10.87 16.85 2.01
C PHE A 135 -12.18 16.87 1.25
N ASP A 136 -13.14 16.02 1.61
CA ASP A 136 -14.43 15.86 0.87
C ASP A 136 -14.18 15.51 -0.62
N ILE A 137 -13.19 14.65 -0.87
CA ILE A 137 -12.81 14.12 -2.19
C ILE A 137 -12.93 12.61 -2.14
N THR A 138 -13.68 12.01 -3.05
CA THR A 138 -13.90 10.56 -3.11
C THR A 138 -12.64 9.80 -3.46
N VAL A 139 -12.35 8.72 -2.74
CA VAL A 139 -11.29 7.76 -3.07
C VAL A 139 -11.93 6.51 -3.67
N ASP A 140 -11.81 6.38 -4.99
CA ASP A 140 -12.22 5.19 -5.72
C ASP A 140 -11.01 4.24 -5.78
N TYR A 141 -11.06 3.08 -5.11
CA TYR A 141 -9.88 2.22 -5.02
C TYR A 141 -10.14 0.79 -5.49
N GLN A 142 -9.10 0.17 -6.02
CA GLN A 142 -9.07 -1.23 -6.42
C GLN A 142 -7.88 -1.94 -5.77
N VAL A 143 -8.15 -3.11 -5.17
CA VAL A 143 -7.11 -3.98 -4.66
C VAL A 143 -6.65 -4.92 -5.76
N VAL A 144 -5.36 -4.92 -6.04
CA VAL A 144 -4.70 -5.75 -7.05
C VAL A 144 -3.65 -6.60 -6.34
N PRO A 145 -3.70 -7.92 -6.42
CA PRO A 145 -2.65 -8.79 -5.89
C PRO A 145 -1.27 -8.41 -6.44
N VAL A 146 -0.22 -8.55 -5.62
CA VAL A 146 1.14 -8.15 -5.99
C VAL A 146 1.63 -8.87 -7.26
N ASP A 147 1.34 -10.16 -7.38
CA ASP A 147 1.67 -11.00 -8.53
C ASP A 147 0.90 -10.64 -9.81
N GLU A 148 -0.22 -9.94 -9.69
CA GLU A 148 -1.02 -9.44 -10.80
C GLU A 148 -0.73 -7.96 -11.14
N MET A 149 0.12 -7.27 -10.37
CA MET A 149 0.31 -5.82 -10.47
C MET A 149 1.07 -5.40 -11.73
N GLU A 150 2.04 -6.19 -12.19
CA GLU A 150 2.86 -5.87 -13.36
C GLU A 150 2.03 -5.63 -14.64
N PRO A 151 1.02 -6.44 -14.98
CA PRO A 151 0.11 -6.15 -16.09
C PRO A 151 -0.62 -4.81 -15.95
N TYR A 152 -1.04 -4.44 -14.75
CA TYR A 152 -1.73 -3.17 -14.51
C TYR A 152 -0.78 -1.97 -14.64
N LEU A 153 0.45 -2.09 -14.14
CA LEU A 153 1.50 -1.08 -14.33
C LEU A 153 1.81 -0.88 -15.81
N LYS A 154 1.86 -1.96 -16.61
CA LYS A 154 2.10 -1.90 -18.07
C LYS A 154 0.88 -1.41 -18.85
N ALA A 155 -0.32 -1.77 -18.44
CA ALA A 155 -1.56 -1.41 -19.12
C ALA A 155 -1.88 0.09 -19.02
N ASP A 156 -1.38 0.78 -18.00
CA ASP A 156 -1.43 2.23 -17.90
C ASP A 156 -0.66 2.93 -19.07
N SER A 157 0.18 2.19 -19.81
CA SER A 157 1.00 2.70 -20.91
C SER A 157 0.42 2.61 -22.33
N ASN A 158 -0.81 2.16 -22.55
CA ASN A 158 -1.57 2.18 -23.82
C ASN A 158 -2.00 0.84 -24.47
N ASP A 159 -1.61 -0.32 -23.97
CA ASP A 159 -1.92 -1.60 -24.64
C ASP A 159 -2.97 -2.48 -23.92
N GLY A 160 -3.69 -1.93 -22.96
CA GLY A 160 -4.63 -2.64 -22.07
C GLY A 160 -5.83 -3.31 -22.70
N LYS A 161 -5.66 -3.98 -23.86
CA LYS A 161 -6.75 -4.68 -24.55
C LYS A 161 -7.13 -6.03 -23.95
N ASP A 162 -6.30 -6.59 -23.08
CA ASP A 162 -6.46 -7.97 -22.60
C ASP A 162 -6.77 -8.10 -21.10
N LEU A 163 -6.86 -6.99 -20.36
CA LEU A 163 -7.20 -7.02 -18.94
C LEU A 163 -8.71 -6.83 -18.70
N ASN A 164 -9.27 -7.60 -17.79
CA ASN A 164 -10.68 -7.51 -17.39
C ASN A 164 -10.78 -7.37 -15.86
N PRO A 165 -11.11 -6.18 -15.29
CA PRO A 165 -11.44 -4.94 -16.02
C PRO A 165 -10.23 -4.28 -16.69
N SER A 166 -10.46 -3.63 -17.82
CA SER A 166 -9.41 -2.86 -18.50
C SER A 166 -9.09 -1.60 -17.69
N PRO A 167 -7.81 -1.24 -17.46
CA PRO A 167 -7.43 0.01 -16.81
C PRO A 167 -7.93 1.26 -17.54
N THR A 168 -8.28 1.14 -18.84
CA THR A 168 -8.89 2.24 -19.59
C THR A 168 -10.30 2.58 -19.14
N ASP A 169 -11.01 1.65 -18.51
CA ASP A 169 -12.35 1.89 -17.95
C ASP A 169 -12.26 2.59 -16.58
N HIS A 170 -11.14 2.40 -15.88
CA HIS A 170 -10.84 3.05 -14.59
C HIS A 170 -9.40 3.55 -14.59
N PRO A 171 -9.12 4.72 -15.19
CA PRO A 171 -7.76 5.24 -15.25
C PRO A 171 -7.20 5.43 -13.83
N ILE A 172 -5.98 4.95 -13.64
CA ILE A 172 -5.27 5.02 -12.37
C ILE A 172 -4.73 6.44 -12.19
N ASP A 173 -4.99 7.05 -11.04
CA ASP A 173 -4.39 8.33 -10.67
C ASP A 173 -3.18 8.13 -9.75
N SER A 174 -3.26 7.15 -8.84
CA SER A 174 -2.20 6.89 -7.88
C SER A 174 -2.07 5.40 -7.55
N TRP A 175 -0.85 4.99 -7.31
CA TRP A 175 -0.48 3.72 -6.71
C TRP A 175 -0.26 3.91 -5.22
N PHE A 176 -0.76 3.00 -4.40
CA PHE A 176 -0.67 3.08 -2.96
C PHE A 176 -0.29 1.72 -2.37
N PHE A 177 0.63 1.73 -1.42
CA PHE A 177 1.11 0.55 -0.71
C PHE A 177 1.65 -0.53 -1.67
N VAL A 178 2.42 -0.08 -2.66
CA VAL A 178 3.13 -0.92 -3.63
C VAL A 178 4.59 -0.97 -3.25
N ASP A 179 5.21 -2.14 -3.34
CA ASP A 179 6.61 -2.27 -3.00
C ASP A 179 7.54 -1.49 -3.96
N ALA A 180 8.69 -1.12 -3.42
CA ALA A 180 9.66 -0.28 -4.10
C ALA A 180 10.20 -0.90 -5.40
N GLU A 181 10.27 -2.23 -5.50
CA GLU A 181 10.77 -2.91 -6.69
C GLU A 181 9.83 -2.67 -7.87
N HIS A 182 8.54 -2.92 -7.70
CA HIS A 182 7.52 -2.65 -8.73
C HIS A 182 7.44 -1.17 -9.09
N LEU A 183 7.54 -0.27 -8.09
CA LEU A 183 7.55 1.18 -8.36
C LEU A 183 8.80 1.63 -9.12
N ASN A 184 9.97 1.05 -8.86
CA ASN A 184 11.19 1.31 -9.61
C ASN A 184 11.07 0.80 -11.05
N GLN A 185 10.52 -0.39 -11.26
CA GLN A 185 10.25 -0.94 -12.59
C GLN A 185 9.28 -0.05 -13.37
N ALA A 186 8.19 0.41 -12.74
CA ALA A 186 7.25 1.35 -13.34
C ALA A 186 7.92 2.69 -13.69
N GLY A 187 8.77 3.21 -12.80
CA GLY A 187 9.55 4.42 -13.05
C GLY A 187 10.48 4.29 -14.25
N ALA A 188 11.20 3.17 -14.37
CA ALA A 188 12.09 2.88 -15.51
C ALA A 188 11.32 2.81 -16.85
N GLN A 189 10.04 2.45 -16.82
CA GLN A 189 9.15 2.40 -17.99
C GLN A 189 8.41 3.73 -18.23
N ASN A 190 8.69 4.81 -17.48
CA ASN A 190 8.02 6.11 -17.53
C ASN A 190 6.51 6.07 -17.24
N LEU A 191 6.07 5.13 -16.43
CA LEU A 191 4.67 4.99 -16.02
C LEU A 191 4.30 5.88 -14.83
N LEU A 192 5.29 6.46 -14.16
CA LEU A 192 5.11 7.32 -13.00
C LEU A 192 5.39 8.79 -13.33
N ALA A 193 4.63 9.68 -12.72
CA ALA A 193 4.85 11.13 -12.79
C ALA A 193 5.73 11.60 -11.63
N SER A 194 6.75 12.40 -11.93
CA SER A 194 7.56 13.05 -10.90
C SER A 194 6.76 14.14 -10.17
N TYR A 195 6.81 14.15 -8.85
CA TYR A 195 6.18 15.15 -8.01
C TYR A 195 7.05 15.49 -6.80
N ASP A 196 7.38 16.78 -6.60
CA ASP A 196 8.12 17.27 -5.44
C ASP A 196 7.18 17.48 -4.26
N ALA A 197 6.91 16.41 -3.50
CA ALA A 197 6.00 16.45 -2.38
C ALA A 197 6.56 17.28 -1.23
N LYS A 198 5.81 18.29 -0.75
CA LYS A 198 6.21 19.16 0.37
C LYS A 198 6.33 18.37 1.68
N ASN A 199 5.50 17.36 1.86
CA ASN A 199 5.49 16.51 3.04
C ASN A 199 6.58 15.42 3.02
N ALA A 200 7.35 15.27 1.94
CA ALA A 200 8.53 14.40 1.90
C ALA A 200 9.57 14.73 2.98
N LYS A 201 9.60 15.99 3.47
CA LYS A 201 10.41 16.40 4.64
C LYS A 201 10.09 15.64 5.92
N ASN A 202 8.93 15.01 6.00
CA ASN A 202 8.50 14.21 7.15
C ASN A 202 9.06 12.79 7.13
N LEU A 203 9.66 12.34 6.01
CA LEU A 203 10.27 11.02 5.93
C LEU A 203 11.41 10.89 6.94
N LEU A 204 11.45 9.77 7.63
CA LEU A 204 12.46 9.46 8.64
C LEU A 204 13.86 9.31 8.03
N LYS A 205 13.93 8.89 6.76
CA LYS A 205 15.19 8.73 6.02
C LYS A 205 15.05 9.14 4.56
N PRO A 206 16.10 9.71 3.96
CA PRO A 206 16.11 10.03 2.52
C PRO A 206 15.90 8.81 1.61
N LEU A 207 16.33 7.61 2.04
CA LEU A 207 16.19 6.37 1.26
C LEU A 207 14.72 5.97 0.98
N PHE A 208 13.77 6.55 1.70
CA PHE A 208 12.34 6.36 1.43
C PHE A 208 11.80 7.28 0.33
N ALA A 209 12.65 7.90 -0.46
CA ALA A 209 12.28 8.67 -1.65
C ALA A 209 13.31 8.45 -2.76
N THR A 210 12.85 8.48 -4.01
CA THR A 210 13.76 8.46 -5.15
C THR A 210 14.30 9.87 -5.44
N ASP A 211 15.54 9.98 -5.92
CA ASP A 211 16.10 11.27 -6.37
C ASP A 211 15.25 11.91 -7.47
N SER A 212 14.63 11.09 -8.32
CA SER A 212 13.72 11.51 -9.39
C SER A 212 12.31 11.88 -8.90
N LYS A 213 11.99 11.66 -7.61
CA LYS A 213 10.70 11.98 -6.99
C LYS A 213 9.52 11.29 -7.69
N LEU A 214 9.73 10.06 -8.13
CA LEU A 214 8.71 9.25 -8.79
C LEU A 214 7.79 8.54 -7.81
N TRP A 215 8.32 8.19 -6.64
CA TRP A 215 7.55 7.58 -5.56
C TRP A 215 8.15 7.93 -4.19
N TYR A 216 7.36 7.72 -3.15
CA TYR A 216 7.73 7.94 -1.75
C TYR A 216 7.31 6.74 -0.91
N GLY A 217 8.22 6.23 -0.08
CA GLY A 217 7.92 5.17 0.87
C GLY A 217 7.08 5.68 2.03
N ILE A 218 5.97 5.01 2.31
CA ILE A 218 5.02 5.35 3.37
C ILE A 218 5.05 4.37 4.52
N ALA A 219 5.55 3.17 4.26
CA ALA A 219 5.73 2.10 5.23
C ALA A 219 6.96 1.28 4.88
N THR A 220 7.51 0.56 5.87
CA THR A 220 8.61 -0.37 5.68
C THR A 220 8.43 -1.60 6.54
N ASP A 221 8.97 -2.72 6.08
CA ASP A 221 8.89 -4.02 6.73
C ASP A 221 10.26 -4.70 6.70
N PRO A 222 11.05 -4.56 7.78
CA PRO A 222 12.39 -5.15 7.85
C PRO A 222 12.33 -6.63 8.20
N LEU A 223 13.30 -7.38 7.70
CA LEU A 223 13.58 -8.71 8.17
C LEU A 223 14.17 -8.65 9.58
N VAL A 224 13.65 -9.47 10.48
CA VAL A 224 13.98 -9.50 11.90
C VAL A 224 14.26 -10.93 12.38
N ILE A 225 14.86 -11.06 13.57
CA ILE A 225 14.90 -12.30 14.32
C ILE A 225 13.66 -12.30 15.22
N ALA A 226 12.73 -13.24 15.05
CA ALA A 226 11.62 -13.44 15.97
C ALA A 226 11.98 -14.52 16.99
N ILE A 227 11.74 -14.21 18.28
CA ILE A 227 12.04 -15.12 19.39
C ILE A 227 10.80 -15.48 20.19
N ASN A 228 10.82 -16.63 20.85
CA ASN A 228 9.93 -16.92 21.95
C ASN A 228 10.63 -16.48 23.25
N GLU A 229 10.35 -15.26 23.69
CA GLU A 229 11.02 -14.60 24.81
C GLU A 229 10.79 -15.38 26.11
N GLU A 230 9.55 -15.79 26.38
CA GLU A 230 9.18 -16.52 27.60
C GLU A 230 10.02 -17.80 27.76
N ARG A 231 10.23 -18.56 26.67
CA ARG A 231 11.03 -19.78 26.72
C ARG A 231 12.51 -19.52 26.90
N LEU A 232 13.07 -18.54 26.21
CA LEU A 232 14.47 -18.17 26.36
C LEU A 232 14.74 -17.75 27.81
N ASP A 233 13.88 -16.91 28.38
CA ASP A 233 13.99 -16.44 29.76
C ASP A 233 13.84 -17.58 30.78
N ALA A 234 12.85 -18.45 30.58
CA ALA A 234 12.62 -19.62 31.47
C ALA A 234 13.81 -20.59 31.46
N MET A 235 14.56 -20.67 30.36
CA MET A 235 15.77 -21.49 30.24
C MET A 235 17.04 -20.74 30.67
N GLY A 236 16.95 -19.44 30.97
CA GLY A 236 18.10 -18.58 31.31
C GLY A 236 19.07 -18.40 30.15
N LEU A 237 18.56 -18.43 28.90
CA LEU A 237 19.34 -18.28 27.68
C LEU A 237 19.39 -16.83 27.24
N ALA A 238 20.49 -16.43 26.62
CA ALA A 238 20.61 -15.10 26.05
C ALA A 238 19.73 -14.95 24.82
N HIS A 239 19.13 -13.74 24.63
CA HIS A 239 18.45 -13.41 23.39
C HIS A 239 19.49 -13.18 22.28
N PRO A 240 19.25 -13.64 21.05
CA PRO A 240 20.10 -13.31 19.93
C PRO A 240 19.99 -11.81 19.59
N HIS A 241 21.11 -11.19 19.23
CA HIS A 241 21.15 -9.77 18.86
C HIS A 241 21.54 -9.56 17.39
N ASP A 242 22.06 -10.60 16.74
CA ASP A 242 22.49 -10.52 15.35
C ASP A 242 22.39 -11.89 14.67
N TRP A 243 22.53 -11.90 13.34
CA TRP A 243 22.41 -13.11 12.52
C TRP A 243 23.34 -14.23 12.97
N ASN A 244 24.60 -13.90 13.30
CA ASN A 244 25.57 -14.88 13.78
C ASN A 244 25.17 -15.57 15.09
N ASP A 245 24.33 -14.93 15.91
CA ASP A 245 23.87 -15.52 17.17
C ASP A 245 22.95 -16.72 16.94
N LEU A 246 22.32 -16.81 15.74
CA LEU A 246 21.51 -17.97 15.35
C LEU A 246 22.33 -19.25 15.22
N LEU A 247 23.64 -19.17 15.01
CA LEU A 247 24.56 -20.29 15.02
C LEU A 247 25.02 -20.72 16.44
N SER A 248 24.50 -20.06 17.48
CA SER A 248 24.83 -20.41 18.86
C SER A 248 24.43 -21.84 19.19
N THR A 249 25.29 -22.55 19.95
CA THR A 249 25.07 -23.97 20.27
C THR A 249 23.78 -24.23 21.05
N TYR A 250 23.29 -23.25 21.83
CA TYR A 250 22.04 -23.40 22.57
C TYR A 250 20.79 -23.26 21.69
N LEU A 251 20.94 -22.73 20.49
CA LEU A 251 19.88 -22.64 19.48
C LEU A 251 19.85 -23.83 18.51
N ARG A 252 20.87 -24.70 18.54
CA ARG A 252 20.92 -25.93 17.71
C ARG A 252 19.70 -26.79 18.01
N ASP A 253 19.01 -27.22 16.95
CA ASP A 253 17.74 -27.98 17.00
C ASP A 253 16.60 -27.24 17.73
N GLN A 254 16.75 -25.94 18.01
CA GLN A 254 15.75 -25.10 18.68
C GLN A 254 15.28 -23.91 17.81
N ILE A 255 15.82 -23.76 16.61
CA ILE A 255 15.35 -22.77 15.63
C ILE A 255 14.56 -23.44 14.51
N VAL A 256 13.70 -22.67 13.89
CA VAL A 256 13.02 -23.02 12.65
C VAL A 256 13.31 -21.96 11.62
N LEU A 257 13.25 -22.32 10.33
CA LEU A 257 13.60 -21.41 9.25
C LEU A 257 12.51 -21.39 8.18
N PRO A 258 12.32 -20.24 7.51
CA PRO A 258 11.52 -20.18 6.30
C PRO A 258 12.23 -20.92 5.16
N GLU A 259 11.49 -21.59 4.30
CA GLU A 259 12.06 -22.20 3.08
C GLU A 259 12.59 -21.10 2.16
N TYR A 260 13.90 -21.12 1.86
CA TYR A 260 14.59 -19.99 1.22
C TYR A 260 14.08 -19.66 -0.18
N GLU A 261 13.63 -20.64 -0.95
CA GLU A 261 13.13 -20.41 -2.31
C GLU A 261 11.63 -20.09 -2.37
N LYS A 262 10.86 -20.55 -1.37
CA LYS A 262 9.39 -20.54 -1.47
C LYS A 262 8.71 -19.40 -0.73
N THR A 263 9.37 -18.82 0.26
CA THR A 263 8.77 -17.78 1.10
C THR A 263 9.45 -16.42 0.85
N CYS A 264 8.69 -15.34 1.02
CA CYS A 264 9.25 -13.97 0.96
C CYS A 264 10.33 -13.78 2.02
N ASP A 265 10.12 -14.34 3.23
CA ASP A 265 11.09 -14.26 4.33
C ASP A 265 12.39 -14.99 4.01
N GLY A 266 12.27 -16.18 3.44
CA GLY A 266 13.41 -16.99 3.02
C GLY A 266 14.23 -16.30 1.93
N ASN A 267 13.56 -15.76 0.92
CA ASN A 267 14.20 -14.97 -0.14
C ASN A 267 14.91 -13.74 0.42
N SER A 268 14.23 -12.99 1.30
CA SER A 268 14.75 -11.79 1.95
C SER A 268 15.94 -12.11 2.86
N PHE A 269 15.91 -13.24 3.55
CA PHE A 269 17.01 -13.68 4.38
C PHE A 269 18.23 -14.10 3.55
N ALA A 270 18.00 -14.84 2.46
CA ALA A 270 19.08 -15.25 1.55
C ALA A 270 19.81 -14.02 0.97
N VAL A 271 19.07 -13.05 0.42
CA VAL A 271 19.69 -11.83 -0.14
C VAL A 271 20.37 -11.00 0.94
N THR A 272 19.85 -10.95 2.16
CA THR A 272 20.49 -10.27 3.31
C THR A 272 21.85 -10.87 3.63
N MET A 273 21.94 -12.17 3.71
CA MET A 273 23.20 -12.86 4.02
C MET A 273 24.21 -12.72 2.89
N MET A 274 23.79 -12.89 1.65
CA MET A 274 24.64 -12.71 0.48
C MET A 274 25.12 -11.25 0.32
N GLY A 275 24.29 -10.28 0.67
CA GLY A 275 24.67 -8.86 0.65
C GLY A 275 25.70 -8.52 1.74
N ASN A 276 25.50 -9.02 2.96
CA ASN A 276 26.38 -8.72 4.09
C ASN A 276 27.74 -9.47 4.02
N LEU A 277 27.75 -10.68 3.52
CA LEU A 277 28.92 -11.59 3.57
C LEU A 277 29.57 -11.81 2.20
N GLY A 278 28.89 -11.43 1.12
CA GLY A 278 29.18 -11.88 -0.23
C GLY A 278 28.49 -13.21 -0.53
N VAL A 279 28.27 -13.49 -1.82
CA VAL A 279 27.41 -14.62 -2.27
C VAL A 279 27.88 -15.95 -1.69
N ASP A 280 29.14 -16.30 -1.88
CA ASP A 280 29.69 -17.62 -1.44
C ASP A 280 29.61 -17.79 0.07
N GLN A 281 30.00 -16.77 0.85
CA GLN A 281 29.97 -16.83 2.31
C GLN A 281 28.54 -16.76 2.85
N GLY A 282 27.65 -16.02 2.17
CA GLY A 282 26.23 -16.00 2.48
C GLY A 282 25.58 -17.36 2.31
N ILE A 283 25.88 -18.07 1.22
CA ILE A 283 25.40 -19.43 0.99
C ILE A 283 25.96 -20.37 2.09
N ALA A 284 27.26 -20.33 2.37
CA ALA A 284 27.87 -21.17 3.40
C ALA A 284 27.24 -20.91 4.79
N PHE A 285 26.94 -19.66 5.14
CA PHE A 285 26.24 -19.33 6.37
C PHE A 285 24.82 -19.94 6.42
N LEU A 286 24.06 -19.83 5.33
CA LEU A 286 22.70 -20.38 5.24
C LEU A 286 22.70 -21.91 5.29
N GLU A 287 23.68 -22.56 4.65
CA GLU A 287 23.89 -24.02 4.74
C GLU A 287 24.19 -24.46 6.19
N GLU A 288 25.12 -23.79 6.86
CA GLU A 288 25.43 -24.07 8.26
C GLU A 288 24.21 -23.87 9.16
N LEU A 289 23.48 -22.74 8.99
CA LEU A 289 22.30 -22.45 9.77
C LEU A 289 21.18 -23.48 9.54
N SER A 290 21.03 -23.98 8.32
CA SER A 290 20.08 -25.06 8.01
C SER A 290 20.37 -26.33 8.77
N THR A 291 21.67 -26.62 9.06
CA THR A 291 22.04 -27.77 9.92
C THR A 291 21.69 -27.55 11.40
N HIS A 292 21.47 -26.30 11.81
CA HIS A 292 21.03 -25.94 13.17
C HIS A 292 19.50 -25.93 13.31
N ALA A 293 18.76 -25.85 12.21
CA ALA A 293 17.32 -25.82 12.24
C ALA A 293 16.72 -27.19 12.55
N SER A 294 15.71 -27.19 13.41
CA SER A 294 14.91 -28.40 13.68
C SER A 294 13.93 -28.70 12.55
N LYS A 295 13.50 -27.66 11.83
CA LYS A 295 12.51 -27.73 10.76
C LYS A 295 12.56 -26.50 9.87
N THR A 296 12.19 -26.66 8.59
CA THR A 296 11.89 -25.57 7.67
C THR A 296 10.40 -25.53 7.36
N PHE A 297 9.87 -24.33 7.00
CA PHE A 297 8.47 -24.09 6.70
C PHE A 297 8.34 -23.39 5.35
N ASP A 298 7.37 -23.80 4.57
CA ASP A 298 6.95 -23.17 3.32
C ASP A 298 5.75 -22.23 3.50
N ASP A 299 5.30 -22.07 4.74
CA ASP A 299 4.28 -21.10 5.16
C ASP A 299 4.77 -20.37 6.42
N THR A 300 4.85 -19.03 6.34
CA THR A 300 5.37 -18.20 7.43
C THR A 300 4.42 -18.17 8.62
N HIS A 301 3.11 -18.16 8.40
CA HIS A 301 2.13 -18.14 9.48
C HIS A 301 2.19 -19.43 10.33
N ASP A 302 2.30 -20.60 9.67
CA ASP A 302 2.49 -21.88 10.36
C ASP A 302 3.81 -21.88 11.17
N MET A 303 4.89 -21.30 10.61
CA MET A 303 6.17 -21.16 11.27
C MET A 303 6.07 -20.27 12.51
N MET A 304 5.42 -19.15 12.42
CA MET A 304 5.23 -18.20 13.52
C MET A 304 4.32 -18.78 14.61
N THR A 305 3.27 -19.49 14.23
CA THR A 305 2.39 -20.24 15.15
C THR A 305 3.19 -21.31 15.91
N TYR A 306 4.09 -22.03 15.23
CA TYR A 306 4.96 -23.02 15.84
C TYR A 306 5.92 -22.39 16.87
N LEU A 307 6.48 -21.20 16.56
CA LEU A 307 7.29 -20.42 17.48
C LEU A 307 6.46 -19.98 18.70
N GLY A 308 5.25 -19.43 18.48
CA GLY A 308 4.35 -18.94 19.52
C GLY A 308 3.95 -20.02 20.52
N PHE A 309 3.70 -21.25 20.07
CA PHE A 309 3.48 -22.40 20.95
C PHE A 309 4.75 -22.89 21.70
N GLY A 310 5.89 -22.27 21.44
CA GLY A 310 7.14 -22.59 22.11
C GLY A 310 7.78 -23.89 21.59
N HIS A 311 7.48 -24.31 20.39
CA HIS A 311 8.14 -25.48 19.77
C HIS A 311 9.49 -25.13 19.17
N ALA A 312 9.80 -23.84 19.06
CA ALA A 312 11.10 -23.29 18.71
C ALA A 312 11.45 -22.11 19.64
N LEU A 313 12.73 -21.72 19.67
CA LEU A 313 13.19 -20.54 20.41
C LEU A 313 13.35 -19.31 19.54
N ALA A 314 13.67 -19.49 18.26
CA ALA A 314 13.87 -18.39 17.32
C ALA A 314 13.56 -18.79 15.88
N THR A 315 13.28 -17.78 15.06
CA THR A 315 13.16 -17.85 13.60
C THR A 315 13.54 -16.53 12.96
N VAL A 316 13.46 -16.47 11.64
CA VAL A 316 13.66 -15.26 10.83
C VAL A 316 12.39 -15.01 10.04
N CYS A 317 11.86 -13.79 10.11
CA CYS A 317 10.66 -13.37 9.38
C CYS A 317 10.66 -11.86 9.12
N GLN A 318 9.73 -11.36 8.32
CA GLN A 318 9.44 -9.95 8.27
C GLN A 318 8.81 -9.48 9.59
N ALA A 319 9.04 -8.23 9.98
CA ALA A 319 8.56 -7.70 11.26
C ALA A 319 7.03 -7.70 11.34
N SER A 320 6.35 -7.49 10.21
CA SER A 320 4.89 -7.53 10.12
C SER A 320 4.31 -8.88 10.55
N GLU A 321 4.96 -10.00 10.20
CA GLU A 321 4.54 -11.34 10.59
C GLU A 321 4.68 -11.57 12.09
N ALA A 322 5.78 -11.08 12.69
CA ALA A 322 5.95 -11.14 14.13
C ALA A 322 4.92 -10.27 14.86
N PHE A 323 4.63 -9.08 14.36
CA PHE A 323 3.58 -8.21 14.92
C PHE A 323 2.18 -8.79 14.74
N TYR A 324 1.91 -9.44 13.59
CA TYR A 324 0.65 -10.13 13.37
C TYR A 324 0.45 -11.25 14.41
N THR A 325 1.45 -12.08 14.58
CA THR A 325 1.45 -13.18 15.56
C THR A 325 1.25 -12.66 16.98
N LEU A 326 1.95 -11.59 17.36
CA LEU A 326 1.83 -10.92 18.65
C LEU A 326 0.42 -10.34 18.89
N GLY A 327 -0.18 -9.75 17.86
CA GLY A 327 -1.38 -8.93 18.01
C GLY A 327 -2.68 -9.61 17.60
N HIS A 328 -2.64 -10.49 16.63
CA HIS A 328 -3.81 -11.17 16.08
C HIS A 328 -3.98 -12.59 16.64
N ASP A 329 -2.87 -13.29 16.81
CA ASP A 329 -2.89 -14.68 17.28
C ASP A 329 -2.73 -14.79 18.79
N ASP A 330 -2.64 -13.64 19.50
CA ASP A 330 -2.51 -13.55 20.96
C ASP A 330 -1.24 -14.26 21.53
N PHE A 331 -0.15 -14.34 20.76
CA PHE A 331 1.11 -14.89 21.22
C PHE A 331 2.00 -13.79 21.84
N ASP A 332 1.69 -13.40 23.07
CA ASP A 332 2.41 -12.36 23.82
C ASP A 332 3.91 -12.63 24.01
N ASN A 333 4.32 -13.86 23.81
CA ASN A 333 5.68 -14.36 23.96
C ASN A 333 6.54 -14.27 22.69
N VAL A 334 5.96 -13.85 21.57
CA VAL A 334 6.68 -13.64 20.31
C VAL A 334 7.19 -12.21 20.24
N VAL A 335 8.51 -12.02 20.18
CA VAL A 335 9.16 -10.72 20.15
C VAL A 335 10.09 -10.61 18.96
N PRO A 336 9.87 -9.63 18.05
CA PRO A 336 10.79 -9.32 16.98
C PRO A 336 11.99 -8.53 17.51
N LEU A 337 13.18 -8.90 17.08
CA LEU A 337 14.46 -8.26 17.38
C LEU A 337 15.10 -7.77 16.09
N LEU A 338 15.36 -6.46 16.01
CA LEU A 338 16.09 -5.91 14.88
C LEU A 338 17.57 -6.26 14.99
N PRO A 339 18.17 -6.90 13.97
CA PRO A 339 19.58 -7.29 14.03
C PRO A 339 20.51 -6.08 14.04
N LEU A 340 21.68 -6.22 14.64
CA LEU A 340 22.72 -5.18 14.65
C LEU A 340 23.39 -5.04 13.27
N THR A 341 23.51 -6.11 12.51
CA THR A 341 23.98 -6.10 11.11
C THR A 341 22.87 -5.55 10.20
N PRO A 342 23.23 -4.86 9.09
CA PRO A 342 22.25 -4.39 8.12
C PRO A 342 21.32 -5.50 7.64
N THR A 343 20.05 -5.18 7.40
CA THR A 343 19.00 -6.11 7.01
C THR A 343 18.31 -5.67 5.74
N HIS A 344 17.75 -6.63 4.99
CA HIS A 344 16.81 -6.31 3.94
C HIS A 344 15.50 -5.79 4.56
N PHE A 345 14.84 -4.87 3.87
CA PHE A 345 13.51 -4.43 4.22
C PHE A 345 12.72 -4.07 2.97
N THR A 346 11.49 -4.48 2.94
CA THR A 346 10.55 -4.06 1.92
C THR A 346 10.06 -2.66 2.25
N THR A 347 10.10 -1.75 1.26
CA THR A 347 9.49 -0.43 1.38
C THR A 347 8.24 -0.37 0.53
N TYR A 348 7.13 -0.03 1.14
CA TYR A 348 5.86 0.18 0.45
C TYR A 348 5.66 1.66 0.19
N GLY A 349 5.36 2.00 -1.05
CA GLY A 349 5.33 3.39 -1.51
C GLY A 349 3.98 3.86 -2.02
N VAL A 350 3.93 5.16 -2.26
CA VAL A 350 2.88 5.87 -2.97
C VAL A 350 3.48 6.58 -4.18
N ALA A 351 2.80 6.51 -5.32
CA ALA A 351 3.24 7.11 -6.58
C ALA A 351 2.06 7.71 -7.35
N ILE A 352 2.34 8.61 -8.28
CA ILE A 352 1.35 9.20 -9.19
C ILE A 352 1.53 8.55 -10.56
N SER A 353 0.43 8.09 -11.18
CA SER A 353 0.45 7.61 -12.56
C SER A 353 0.79 8.73 -13.53
N SER A 354 1.62 8.45 -14.55
CA SER A 354 1.90 9.41 -15.63
C SER A 354 0.67 9.73 -16.47
N GLN A 355 -0.40 8.90 -16.38
CA GLN A 355 -1.68 9.04 -17.09
C GLN A 355 -2.83 9.52 -16.20
N ALA A 356 -2.54 9.97 -14.97
CA ALA A 356 -3.54 10.42 -14.01
C ALA A 356 -4.56 11.39 -14.62
N LYS A 357 -5.84 11.09 -14.44
CA LYS A 357 -6.96 11.95 -14.88
C LYS A 357 -7.29 13.02 -13.85
N HIS A 358 -6.95 12.76 -12.58
CA HIS A 358 -7.16 13.66 -11.46
C HIS A 358 -5.80 13.98 -10.80
N PRO A 359 -4.89 14.69 -11.53
CA PRO A 359 -3.49 14.85 -11.10
C PRO A 359 -3.33 15.69 -9.83
N ASN A 360 -4.24 16.60 -9.53
CA ASN A 360 -4.17 17.40 -8.31
C ASN A 360 -4.67 16.60 -7.10
N ALA A 361 -5.72 15.79 -7.29
CA ALA A 361 -6.20 14.88 -6.26
C ALA A 361 -5.14 13.79 -5.96
N ALA A 362 -4.45 13.27 -6.99
CA ALA A 362 -3.34 12.35 -6.81
C ALA A 362 -2.15 12.98 -6.05
N ARG A 363 -1.79 14.23 -6.35
CA ARG A 363 -0.76 14.97 -5.59
C ARG A 363 -1.17 15.19 -4.14
N LEU A 364 -2.43 15.56 -3.91
CA LEU A 364 -2.95 15.75 -2.56
C LEU A 364 -2.99 14.41 -1.79
N TRP A 365 -3.30 13.31 -2.47
CA TRP A 365 -3.22 11.96 -1.91
C TRP A 365 -1.79 11.61 -1.46
N VAL A 366 -0.78 11.90 -2.27
CA VAL A 366 0.63 11.71 -1.90
C VAL A 366 1.00 12.57 -0.68
N GLU A 367 0.62 13.85 -0.65
CA GLU A 367 0.84 14.72 0.51
C GLU A 367 0.19 14.17 1.78
N PHE A 368 -1.02 13.62 1.66
CA PHE A 368 -1.73 12.99 2.77
C PHE A 368 -1.00 11.74 3.26
N CYS A 369 -0.58 10.86 2.36
CA CYS A 369 0.16 9.65 2.71
C CYS A 369 1.49 9.94 3.42
N LEU A 370 2.11 11.09 3.13
CA LEU A 370 3.34 11.58 3.76
C LEU A 370 3.10 12.42 5.02
N SER A 371 1.89 12.37 5.57
CA SER A 371 1.49 13.14 6.74
C SER A 371 1.17 12.26 7.94
N ALA A 372 1.12 12.89 9.11
CA ALA A 372 0.63 12.26 10.33
C ALA A 372 -0.83 11.78 10.21
N GLY A 373 -1.60 12.34 9.27
CA GLY A 373 -2.99 11.97 9.02
C GLY A 373 -3.15 10.52 8.57
N PHE A 374 -2.27 10.03 7.68
CA PHE A 374 -2.24 8.63 7.28
C PHE A 374 -1.46 7.77 8.28
N ALA A 375 -0.21 8.13 8.59
CA ALA A 375 0.65 7.29 9.43
C ALA A 375 0.05 7.01 10.82
N GLY A 376 -0.74 7.96 11.36
CA GLY A 376 -1.50 7.76 12.59
C GLY A 376 -2.69 6.78 12.46
N LYS A 377 -3.00 6.29 11.26
CA LYS A 377 -4.03 5.26 11.02
C LYS A 377 -3.47 3.85 10.92
N MET A 378 -2.16 3.70 10.80
CA MET A 378 -1.53 2.38 10.73
C MET A 378 -1.76 1.54 12.00
N ASP A 379 -2.04 2.20 13.12
CA ASP A 379 -2.40 1.56 14.40
C ASP A 379 -3.74 0.80 14.39
N THR A 380 -4.58 1.05 13.40
CA THR A 380 -5.94 0.48 13.30
C THR A 380 -6.06 -0.65 12.29
N THR A 381 -4.96 -1.05 11.68
CA THR A 381 -4.92 -2.09 10.62
C THR A 381 -4.20 -3.33 11.11
N SER A 382 -4.35 -4.44 10.40
CA SER A 382 -3.66 -5.70 10.63
C SER A 382 -2.50 -5.95 9.68
N SER A 383 -2.08 -4.96 8.90
CA SER A 383 -0.92 -5.11 8.00
C SER A 383 0.42 -4.92 8.71
N PHE A 384 0.43 -4.32 9.89
CA PHE A 384 1.55 -4.26 10.84
C PHE A 384 2.90 -3.74 10.31
N ALA A 385 2.96 -3.09 9.15
CA ALA A 385 4.19 -2.49 8.66
C ALA A 385 4.58 -1.25 9.49
N MET A 386 5.87 -0.91 9.48
CA MET A 386 6.40 0.22 10.25
C MET A 386 6.25 1.54 9.48
N PRO A 387 5.69 2.62 10.06
CA PRO A 387 5.57 3.92 9.40
C PRO A 387 6.94 4.56 9.15
N THR A 388 7.11 5.15 7.96
CA THR A 388 8.34 5.85 7.54
C THR A 388 8.29 7.35 7.80
N VAL A 389 7.15 7.86 8.29
CA VAL A 389 6.88 9.30 8.49
C VAL A 389 7.07 9.66 9.96
N SER A 390 7.75 10.79 10.19
CA SER A 390 8.02 11.34 11.51
C SER A 390 6.80 12.09 12.10
N GLY A 391 6.83 12.34 13.41
CA GLY A 391 5.81 13.13 14.10
C GLY A 391 4.51 12.38 14.41
N VAL A 392 4.51 11.05 14.27
CA VAL A 392 3.40 10.18 14.68
C VAL A 392 3.79 9.38 15.90
N LYS A 393 2.76 9.05 16.70
CA LYS A 393 2.94 8.05 17.75
C LYS A 393 3.23 6.70 17.07
N ALA A 394 4.22 5.98 17.59
CA ALA A 394 4.47 4.62 17.10
C ALA A 394 3.22 3.75 17.28
N PRO A 395 2.91 2.89 16.30
CA PRO A 395 1.85 1.91 16.44
C PRO A 395 2.03 1.06 17.71
N TRP A 396 0.93 0.62 18.31
CA TRP A 396 0.92 -0.11 19.56
C TRP A 396 1.83 -1.35 19.55
N TYR A 397 1.88 -2.06 18.43
CA TYR A 397 2.73 -3.25 18.25
C TYR A 397 4.22 -2.93 18.34
N MET A 398 4.66 -1.77 17.79
CA MET A 398 6.05 -1.32 17.92
C MET A 398 6.36 -0.85 19.35
N ASP A 399 5.40 -0.18 20.01
CA ASP A 399 5.56 0.28 21.39
C ASP A 399 5.68 -0.89 22.37
N ARG A 400 4.89 -1.93 22.16
CA ARG A 400 4.86 -3.14 22.98
C ARG A 400 6.19 -3.88 23.03
N VAL A 401 6.91 -3.94 21.91
CA VAL A 401 8.22 -4.62 21.80
C VAL A 401 9.40 -3.64 21.79
N HIS A 402 9.18 -2.42 22.21
CA HIS A 402 10.22 -1.37 22.35
C HIS A 402 10.98 -1.04 21.05
N LEU A 403 10.34 -1.19 19.88
CA LEU A 403 10.89 -0.83 18.59
C LEU A 403 10.59 0.61 18.16
N ASN A 404 10.18 1.47 19.08
CA ASN A 404 10.01 2.91 18.84
C ASN A 404 11.30 3.53 18.34
N GLY A 405 11.24 4.18 17.17
CA GLY A 405 12.43 4.73 16.52
C GLY A 405 13.29 3.75 15.73
N ALA A 406 12.92 2.47 15.69
CA ALA A 406 13.65 1.43 14.96
C ALA A 406 13.83 1.76 13.47
N VAL A 407 12.80 2.33 12.82
CA VAL A 407 12.86 2.76 11.40
C VAL A 407 13.99 3.75 11.15
N SER A 408 14.25 4.69 12.08
CA SER A 408 15.38 5.61 12.00
C SER A 408 16.74 4.91 12.14
N ALA A 409 16.77 3.77 12.80
CA ALA A 409 17.99 2.98 13.02
C ALA A 409 18.22 1.92 11.92
N LEU A 410 17.23 1.62 11.07
CA LEU A 410 17.37 0.66 9.99
C LEU A 410 18.59 0.97 9.12
N ARG A 411 19.35 -0.08 8.81
CA ARG A 411 20.45 -0.05 7.85
C ARG A 411 20.16 -1.11 6.80
N GLU A 412 20.10 -0.68 5.55
CA GLU A 412 19.90 -1.57 4.42
C GLU A 412 21.11 -2.46 4.22
N ALA A 413 20.87 -3.76 4.01
CA ALA A 413 21.92 -4.69 3.65
C ALA A 413 22.55 -4.24 2.32
N PRO A 414 23.88 -4.38 2.17
CA PRO A 414 24.51 -4.16 0.88
C PRO A 414 23.85 -5.02 -0.19
N GLN A 415 23.76 -4.48 -1.40
CA GLN A 415 23.20 -5.22 -2.52
C GLN A 415 24.09 -6.42 -2.85
N ALA A 416 23.51 -7.62 -2.83
CA ALA A 416 24.18 -8.81 -3.33
C ALA A 416 24.33 -8.69 -4.85
N LEU A 417 25.50 -9.03 -5.37
CA LEU A 417 25.79 -9.00 -6.81
C LEU A 417 26.08 -10.41 -7.31
N ASP A 418 25.59 -10.73 -8.49
CA ASP A 418 25.92 -11.98 -9.17
C ASP A 418 27.34 -11.97 -9.76
N ASP A 419 27.73 -13.05 -10.46
CA ASP A 419 29.06 -13.18 -11.07
C ASP A 419 29.31 -12.18 -12.21
N ALA A 420 28.27 -11.58 -12.77
CA ALA A 420 28.34 -10.54 -13.77
C ALA A 420 28.43 -9.12 -13.14
N GLY A 421 28.24 -9.01 -11.83
CA GLY A 421 28.17 -7.75 -11.09
C GLY A 421 26.81 -7.10 -11.13
N GLU A 422 25.76 -7.83 -11.54
CA GLU A 422 24.38 -7.35 -11.55
C GLU A 422 23.70 -7.61 -10.20
N PRO A 423 22.74 -6.78 -9.81
CA PRO A 423 21.97 -6.95 -8.59
C PRO A 423 21.25 -8.30 -8.54
N LEU A 424 21.51 -9.07 -7.49
CA LEU A 424 20.82 -10.33 -7.24
C LEU A 424 19.46 -10.05 -6.61
N LEU A 425 18.40 -10.52 -7.26
CA LEU A 425 17.05 -10.40 -6.73
C LEU A 425 16.82 -11.34 -5.53
N PRO A 426 15.94 -11.02 -4.57
CA PRO A 426 15.65 -11.91 -3.44
C PRO A 426 15.26 -13.32 -3.86
N SER A 427 14.41 -13.49 -4.88
CA SER A 427 14.01 -14.80 -5.40
C SER A 427 15.14 -15.61 -6.02
N GLU A 428 16.14 -14.95 -6.61
CA GLU A 428 17.33 -15.61 -7.15
C GLU A 428 18.30 -16.02 -6.02
N ALA A 429 18.43 -15.17 -5.00
CA ALA A 429 19.20 -15.48 -3.80
C ALA A 429 18.60 -16.70 -3.06
N GLY A 430 17.29 -16.76 -2.93
CA GLY A 430 16.59 -17.92 -2.34
C GLY A 430 16.87 -19.22 -3.09
N LYS A 431 16.85 -19.20 -4.42
CA LYS A 431 17.21 -20.37 -5.26
C LYS A 431 18.65 -20.81 -5.03
N ARG A 432 19.61 -19.88 -5.06
CA ARG A 432 21.04 -20.19 -4.81
C ARG A 432 21.26 -20.77 -3.42
N ALA A 433 20.60 -20.22 -2.41
CA ALA A 433 20.65 -20.75 -1.04
C ALA A 433 20.08 -22.17 -0.95
N LYS A 434 19.06 -22.49 -1.73
CA LYS A 434 18.47 -23.83 -1.79
C LYS A 434 19.35 -24.83 -2.53
N GLU A 435 19.95 -24.42 -3.63
CA GLU A 435 20.86 -25.25 -4.43
C GLU A 435 22.16 -25.62 -3.66
N GLY A 436 22.58 -24.77 -2.72
CA GLY A 436 23.71 -25.01 -1.82
C GLY A 436 23.43 -26.01 -0.70
N GLN A 437 22.16 -26.28 -0.40
CA GLN A 437 21.76 -27.26 0.66
C GLN A 437 21.82 -28.71 0.14
#